data_d3b659499c80c352ac64e282d525df98
#
_entry.id   d3b659499c80c352ac64e282d525df98
#
_cell.length_a   1.000
_cell.length_b   1.000
_cell.length_c   1.000
_cell.angle_alpha   90.00
_cell.angle_beta   90.00
_cell.angle_gamma   90.00
#
_symmetry.space_group_name_H-M   'P 1'
#
loop_
_entity.id
_entity.type
_entity.pdbx_description
1 polymer ?
#
loop_
_entity_poly.entity_id
_entity_poly.type
_entity_poly.pdbx_seq_one_letter_code
_entity_poly.pdbx_strand_id
1 'polypeptide(L)'
;MTAAVTPTPRLAHGGRLDAARRRFPDAPTPWIDLSTGVNPQPYPAPDWPITALTRLPDDDAFATLEMAARLAYRAPSEIQVVCGAGVQAFIQLLPHVFPARRVAILGFSYAEYAASWRNAGAEVMTVETLDELVDADVAVIVNPNNPDGRLASAQELTALARRMAQRGGLLAIDESFMDFTPQHSVVDLTAQAGVIVLRSFGKAY
;
A
#
# COMPACT_ATOMS: atom_id res chain seq x y z
N MET A 1 -4.83 40.15 4.59
CA MET A 1 -5.25 39.45 3.36
C MET A 1 -4.96 37.97 3.56
N THR A 2 -5.96 37.18 3.87
CA THR A 2 -5.84 35.72 3.98
C THR A 2 -5.72 35.17 2.56
N ALA A 3 -4.59 34.55 2.24
CA ALA A 3 -4.43 33.84 0.97
C ALA A 3 -5.50 32.75 0.87
N ALA A 4 -6.29 32.78 -0.19
CA ALA A 4 -7.26 31.73 -0.46
C ALA A 4 -6.50 30.41 -0.67
N VAL A 5 -6.70 29.45 0.21
CA VAL A 5 -6.17 28.10 0.06
C VAL A 5 -6.89 27.47 -1.13
N THR A 6 -6.19 27.35 -2.26
CA THR A 6 -6.73 26.61 -3.41
C THR A 6 -6.80 25.14 -3.01
N PRO A 7 -7.99 24.51 -3.02
CA PRO A 7 -8.11 23.11 -2.62
C PRO A 7 -7.30 22.25 -3.59
N THR A 8 -6.44 21.39 -3.04
CA THR A 8 -5.71 20.39 -3.83
C THR A 8 -6.72 19.51 -4.57
N PRO A 9 -6.56 19.29 -5.88
CA PRO A 9 -7.46 18.41 -6.63
C PRO A 9 -7.51 17.03 -5.98
N ARG A 10 -8.73 16.53 -5.74
CA ARG A 10 -8.90 15.16 -5.22
C ARG A 10 -8.41 14.17 -6.27
N LEU A 11 -7.61 13.20 -5.84
CA LEU A 11 -7.23 12.08 -6.71
C LEU A 11 -8.47 11.33 -7.17
N ALA A 12 -8.49 10.96 -8.45
CA ALA A 12 -9.58 10.17 -9.01
C ALA A 12 -9.35 8.69 -8.64
N HIS A 13 -10.31 8.12 -7.91
CA HIS A 13 -10.33 6.69 -7.58
C HIS A 13 -11.47 5.98 -8.31
N GLY A 14 -11.35 4.65 -8.45
CA GLY A 14 -12.43 3.79 -8.93
C GLY A 14 -13.61 3.70 -7.96
N GLY A 15 -14.61 2.86 -8.29
CA GLY A 15 -15.79 2.61 -7.44
C GLY A 15 -16.85 3.72 -7.48
N ARG A 16 -16.78 4.64 -8.44
CA ARG A 16 -17.71 5.78 -8.55
C ARG A 16 -18.88 5.49 -9.50
N LEU A 17 -19.61 4.42 -9.23
CA LEU A 17 -20.78 4.03 -10.03
C LEU A 17 -21.87 5.10 -10.06
N ASP A 18 -22.02 5.89 -9.02
CA ASP A 18 -22.94 7.02 -8.94
C ASP A 18 -22.61 8.08 -10.02
N ALA A 19 -21.33 8.40 -10.18
CA ALA A 19 -20.86 9.34 -11.19
C ALA A 19 -21.01 8.76 -12.60
N ALA A 20 -20.71 7.47 -12.78
CA ALA A 20 -20.89 6.79 -14.06
C ALA A 20 -22.37 6.77 -14.48
N ARG A 21 -23.29 6.44 -13.57
CA ARG A 21 -24.75 6.46 -13.84
C ARG A 21 -25.26 7.84 -14.23
N ARG A 22 -24.77 8.90 -13.57
CA ARG A 22 -25.14 10.27 -13.97
C ARG A 22 -24.62 10.64 -15.37
N ARG A 23 -23.43 10.17 -15.72
CA ARG A 23 -22.81 10.48 -17.01
C ARG A 23 -23.43 9.68 -18.17
N PHE A 24 -23.89 8.47 -17.89
CA PHE A 24 -24.43 7.54 -18.89
C PHE A 24 -25.79 6.98 -18.42
N PRO A 25 -26.85 7.81 -18.36
CA PRO A 25 -28.15 7.43 -17.80
C PRO A 25 -28.84 6.29 -18.56
N ASP A 26 -28.58 6.18 -19.87
CA ASP A 26 -29.19 5.18 -20.75
C ASP A 26 -28.35 3.90 -20.89
N ALA A 27 -27.27 3.75 -20.10
CA ALA A 27 -26.45 2.56 -20.17
C ALA A 27 -27.22 1.31 -19.68
N PRO A 28 -27.00 0.14 -20.30
CA PRO A 28 -27.66 -1.09 -19.89
C PRO A 28 -27.31 -1.51 -18.47
N THR A 29 -28.23 -2.19 -17.81
CA THR A 29 -28.03 -2.77 -16.47
C THR A 29 -28.04 -4.31 -16.54
N PRO A 30 -27.34 -5.00 -15.61
CA PRO A 30 -26.60 -4.49 -14.47
C PRO A 30 -25.25 -3.86 -14.88
N TRP A 31 -24.79 -2.86 -14.11
CA TRP A 31 -23.45 -2.31 -14.25
C TRP A 31 -22.41 -3.32 -13.74
N ILE A 32 -21.32 -3.45 -14.48
CA ILE A 32 -20.14 -4.21 -14.06
C ILE A 32 -19.03 -3.22 -13.74
N ASP A 33 -18.65 -3.13 -12.47
CA ASP A 33 -17.57 -2.23 -12.02
C ASP A 33 -16.23 -2.95 -12.06
N LEU A 34 -15.37 -2.59 -13.01
CA LEU A 34 -14.00 -3.06 -13.13
C LEU A 34 -12.97 -1.98 -12.75
N SER A 35 -13.42 -0.89 -12.11
CA SER A 35 -12.56 0.25 -11.78
C SER A 35 -11.84 0.12 -10.45
N THR A 36 -12.10 -0.93 -9.68
CA THR A 36 -11.44 -1.23 -8.40
C THR A 36 -10.80 -2.61 -8.42
N GLY A 37 -9.67 -2.75 -7.75
CA GLY A 37 -9.00 -4.04 -7.56
C GLY A 37 -9.52 -4.80 -6.31
N VAL A 38 -10.80 -4.67 -5.98
CA VAL A 38 -11.41 -5.36 -4.83
C VAL A 38 -12.05 -6.65 -5.31
N ASN A 39 -11.87 -7.74 -4.55
CA ASN A 39 -12.51 -9.02 -4.84
C ASN A 39 -14.04 -8.85 -4.85
N PRO A 40 -14.72 -9.20 -5.96
CA PRO A 40 -16.18 -9.09 -6.03
C PRO A 40 -16.92 -10.16 -5.19
N GLN A 41 -16.20 -11.18 -4.72
CA GLN A 41 -16.74 -12.19 -3.80
C GLN A 41 -16.29 -11.85 -2.38
N PRO A 42 -17.18 -11.30 -1.55
CA PRO A 42 -16.82 -10.91 -0.19
C PRO A 42 -16.44 -12.13 0.64
N TYR A 43 -15.46 -11.97 1.49
CA TYR A 43 -15.13 -12.98 2.50
C TYR A 43 -16.33 -13.15 3.45
N PRO A 44 -16.75 -14.39 3.76
CA PRO A 44 -17.87 -14.63 4.67
C PRO A 44 -17.46 -14.20 6.09
N ALA A 45 -17.83 -12.98 6.44
CA ALA A 45 -17.58 -12.48 7.79
C ALA A 45 -18.51 -13.16 8.80
N PRO A 46 -18.00 -13.54 9.97
CA PRO A 46 -18.86 -14.03 11.06
C PRO A 46 -19.72 -12.89 11.61
N ASP A 47 -20.77 -13.25 12.38
CA ASP A 47 -21.52 -12.26 13.14
C ASP A 47 -20.59 -11.55 14.13
N TRP A 48 -20.52 -10.23 14.03
CA TRP A 48 -19.69 -9.42 14.91
C TRP A 48 -20.39 -9.25 16.26
N PRO A 49 -19.69 -9.51 17.38
CA PRO A 49 -20.23 -9.17 18.70
C PRO A 49 -20.43 -7.64 18.78
N ILE A 50 -21.51 -7.20 19.41
CA ILE A 50 -21.81 -5.77 19.54
C ILE A 50 -20.67 -4.99 20.20
N THR A 51 -19.88 -5.64 21.04
CA THR A 51 -18.69 -5.05 21.68
C THR A 51 -17.61 -4.64 20.67
N ALA A 52 -17.48 -5.35 19.55
CA ALA A 52 -16.54 -4.98 18.48
C ALA A 52 -16.93 -3.67 17.77
N LEU A 53 -18.20 -3.26 17.87
CA LEU A 53 -18.72 -2.03 17.27
C LEU A 53 -18.84 -0.88 18.28
N THR A 54 -18.76 -1.16 19.57
CA THR A 54 -19.05 -0.17 20.63
C THR A 54 -17.88 0.11 21.56
N ARG A 55 -16.76 -0.60 21.42
CA ARG A 55 -15.55 -0.41 22.21
C ARG A 55 -14.35 -0.20 21.31
N LEU A 56 -13.36 0.52 21.81
CA LEU A 56 -12.04 0.54 21.17
C LEU A 56 -11.38 -0.83 21.35
N PRO A 57 -10.60 -1.30 20.35
CA PRO A 57 -9.79 -2.49 20.52
C PRO A 57 -8.79 -2.28 21.66
N ASP A 58 -8.60 -3.30 22.47
CA ASP A 58 -7.61 -3.33 23.53
C ASP A 58 -6.27 -3.92 23.04
N ASP A 59 -5.26 -3.91 23.91
CA ASP A 59 -3.93 -4.39 23.57
C ASP A 59 -3.92 -5.88 23.21
N ASP A 60 -4.77 -6.69 23.85
CA ASP A 60 -4.89 -8.12 23.55
C ASP A 60 -5.49 -8.36 22.16
N ALA A 61 -6.44 -7.53 21.74
CA ALA A 61 -7.01 -7.59 20.39
C ALA A 61 -5.95 -7.25 19.32
N PHE A 62 -5.14 -6.23 19.56
CA PHE A 62 -4.01 -5.89 18.67
C PHE A 62 -2.98 -7.00 18.63
N ALA A 63 -2.53 -7.52 19.76
CA ALA A 63 -1.56 -8.62 19.83
C ALA A 63 -2.06 -9.88 19.11
N THR A 64 -3.34 -10.20 19.25
CA THR A 64 -3.98 -11.32 18.54
C THR A 64 -3.97 -11.12 17.02
N LEU A 65 -4.32 -9.92 16.56
CA LEU A 65 -4.30 -9.58 15.14
C LEU A 65 -2.88 -9.63 14.55
N GLU A 66 -1.91 -9.06 15.23
CA GLU A 66 -0.51 -9.06 14.81
C GLU A 66 0.07 -10.48 14.75
N MET A 67 -0.26 -11.32 15.70
CA MET A 67 0.12 -12.74 15.68
C MET A 67 -0.52 -13.49 14.52
N ALA A 68 -1.81 -13.28 14.26
CA ALA A 68 -2.50 -13.88 13.15
C ALA A 68 -1.92 -13.40 11.80
N ALA A 69 -1.64 -12.11 11.65
CA ALA A 69 -1.00 -11.54 10.48
C ALA A 69 0.41 -12.10 10.27
N ARG A 70 1.21 -12.22 11.33
CA ARG A 70 2.55 -12.83 11.28
C ARG A 70 2.50 -14.25 10.73
N LEU A 71 1.57 -15.07 11.22
CA LEU A 71 1.39 -16.45 10.76
C LEU A 71 0.91 -16.51 9.32
N ALA A 72 -0.11 -15.73 8.98
CA ALA A 72 -0.70 -15.71 7.63
C ALA A 72 0.31 -15.26 6.56
N TYR A 73 1.10 -14.24 6.86
CA TYR A 73 2.08 -13.67 5.93
C TYR A 73 3.47 -14.30 6.06
N ARG A 74 3.66 -15.26 6.98
CA ARG A 74 4.95 -15.93 7.25
C ARG A 74 6.07 -14.93 7.59
N ALA A 75 5.71 -13.85 8.29
CA ALA A 75 6.68 -12.84 8.66
C ALA A 75 7.70 -13.43 9.66
N PRO A 76 9.00 -13.11 9.51
CA PRO A 76 10.03 -13.56 10.43
C PRO A 76 9.71 -13.22 11.90
N SER A 77 10.10 -14.07 12.84
CA SER A 77 9.75 -13.92 14.25
C SER A 77 10.34 -12.66 14.90
N GLU A 78 11.50 -12.25 14.42
CA GLU A 78 12.25 -11.08 14.88
C GLU A 78 11.70 -9.75 14.35
N ILE A 79 10.82 -9.77 13.37
CA ILE A 79 10.27 -8.57 12.74
C ILE A 79 9.02 -8.10 13.46
N GLN A 80 8.91 -6.81 13.68
CA GLN A 80 7.70 -6.20 14.20
C GLN A 80 6.60 -6.15 13.14
N VAL A 81 5.42 -6.60 13.51
CA VAL A 81 4.19 -6.44 12.72
C VAL A 81 3.38 -5.32 13.38
N VAL A 82 2.88 -4.40 12.58
CA VAL A 82 2.06 -3.28 13.05
C VAL A 82 0.76 -3.27 12.26
N CYS A 83 -0.36 -3.26 12.96
CA CYS A 83 -1.70 -3.21 12.37
C CYS A 83 -2.27 -1.79 12.38
N GLY A 84 -3.07 -1.46 11.36
CA GLY A 84 -3.68 -0.13 11.24
C GLY A 84 -4.95 -0.13 10.38
N ALA A 85 -5.59 1.02 10.26
CA ALA A 85 -6.83 1.23 9.53
C ALA A 85 -6.62 1.21 8.01
N GLY A 86 -6.16 0.07 7.49
CA GLY A 86 -5.87 -0.14 6.08
C GLY A 86 -4.52 0.43 5.65
N VAL A 87 -4.04 -0.03 4.49
CA VAL A 87 -2.75 0.41 3.90
C VAL A 87 -2.70 1.93 3.69
N GLN A 88 -3.84 2.57 3.39
CA GLN A 88 -3.88 4.02 3.18
C GLN A 88 -3.38 4.81 4.40
N ALA A 89 -3.64 4.34 5.62
CA ALA A 89 -3.14 4.98 6.83
C ALA A 89 -1.60 4.95 6.88
N PHE A 90 -1.00 3.82 6.51
CA PHE A 90 0.47 3.70 6.45
C PHE A 90 1.07 4.52 5.31
N ILE A 91 0.43 4.57 4.12
CA ILE A 91 0.88 5.42 3.01
C ILE A 91 0.99 6.88 3.45
N GLN A 92 0.02 7.37 4.22
CA GLN A 92 0.03 8.74 4.73
C GLN A 92 1.00 8.94 5.90
N LEU A 93 1.25 7.92 6.71
CA LEU A 93 2.14 7.99 7.87
C LEU A 93 3.62 7.92 7.49
N LEU A 94 3.97 7.08 6.51
CA LEU A 94 5.37 6.83 6.11
C LEU A 94 6.21 8.10 5.90
N PRO A 95 5.73 9.16 5.21
CA PRO A 95 6.51 10.38 5.01
C PRO A 95 6.84 11.14 6.30
N HIS A 96 6.06 10.95 7.35
CA HIS A 96 6.25 11.59 8.65
C HIS A 96 7.19 10.80 9.57
N VAL A 97 7.18 9.47 9.43
CA VAL A 97 8.05 8.56 10.19
C VAL A 97 9.45 8.49 9.56
N PHE A 98 9.51 8.56 8.23
CA PHE A 98 10.75 8.47 7.45
C PHE A 98 10.90 9.71 6.55
N PRO A 99 11.25 10.89 7.11
CA PRO A 99 11.42 12.10 6.31
C PRO A 99 12.46 11.89 5.20
N ALA A 100 12.12 12.24 3.97
CA ALA A 100 12.98 12.09 2.81
C ALA A 100 12.95 13.34 1.95
N ARG A 101 14.08 13.64 1.29
CA ARG A 101 14.15 14.71 0.29
C ARG A 101 13.77 14.20 -1.10
N ARG A 102 14.26 13.03 -1.46
CA ARG A 102 14.03 12.41 -2.78
C ARG A 102 13.36 11.06 -2.61
N VAL A 103 12.23 10.90 -3.27
CA VAL A 103 11.46 9.66 -3.30
C VAL A 103 11.31 9.19 -4.74
N ALA A 104 11.66 7.94 -5.02
CA ALA A 104 11.46 7.34 -6.32
C ALA A 104 10.39 6.25 -6.26
N ILE A 105 9.46 6.28 -7.20
CA ILE A 105 8.36 5.32 -7.31
C ILE A 105 8.50 4.59 -8.64
N LEU A 106 8.45 3.25 -8.62
CA LEU A 106 8.61 2.43 -9.80
C LEU A 106 7.38 2.47 -10.71
N GLY A 107 7.54 3.06 -11.88
CA GLY A 107 6.56 3.08 -12.95
C GLY A 107 5.27 3.83 -12.62
N PHE A 108 4.30 3.76 -13.53
CA PHE A 108 2.95 4.22 -13.25
C PHE A 108 2.31 3.29 -12.20
N SER A 109 1.99 3.83 -11.04
CA SER A 109 1.55 3.07 -9.88
C SER A 109 0.46 3.81 -9.10
N TYR A 110 0.07 3.29 -7.93
CA TYR A 110 -0.97 3.86 -7.08
C TYR A 110 -0.63 5.30 -6.66
N ALA A 111 -1.43 6.25 -7.13
CA ALA A 111 -1.12 7.69 -7.08
C ALA A 111 -1.02 8.28 -5.66
N GLU A 112 -1.58 7.60 -4.64
CA GLU A 112 -1.54 8.06 -3.25
C GLU A 112 -0.11 8.11 -2.69
N TYR A 113 0.78 7.23 -3.14
CA TYR A 113 2.19 7.29 -2.74
C TYR A 113 2.81 8.62 -3.14
N ALA A 114 2.69 8.98 -4.42
CA ALA A 114 3.25 10.23 -4.92
C ALA A 114 2.63 11.46 -4.24
N ALA A 115 1.32 11.44 -4.02
CA ALA A 115 0.61 12.53 -3.36
C ALA A 115 1.04 12.69 -1.90
N SER A 116 1.14 11.60 -1.15
CA SER A 116 1.50 11.61 0.26
C SER A 116 2.91 12.18 0.47
N TRP A 117 3.89 11.70 -0.29
CA TRP A 117 5.27 12.18 -0.19
C TRP A 117 5.43 13.64 -0.64
N ARG A 118 4.74 14.06 -1.73
CA ARG A 118 4.74 15.47 -2.15
C ARG A 118 4.12 16.38 -1.11
N ASN A 119 3.03 15.96 -0.48
CA ASN A 119 2.38 16.73 0.60
C ASN A 119 3.28 16.90 1.82
N ALA A 120 4.18 15.95 2.06
CA ALA A 120 5.21 16.05 3.09
C ALA A 120 6.46 16.85 2.66
N GLY A 121 6.47 17.38 1.44
CA GLY A 121 7.54 18.25 0.94
C GLY A 121 8.68 17.52 0.22
N ALA A 122 8.56 16.24 -0.06
CA ALA A 122 9.56 15.48 -0.81
C ALA A 122 9.49 15.77 -2.33
N GLU A 123 10.64 15.74 -2.98
CA GLU A 123 10.75 15.63 -4.43
C GLU A 123 10.43 14.17 -4.83
N VAL A 124 9.38 13.98 -5.62
CA VAL A 124 8.92 12.65 -6.02
C VAL A 124 9.11 12.43 -7.50
N MET A 125 9.89 11.44 -7.85
CA MET A 125 10.16 11.00 -9.21
C MET A 125 9.45 9.67 -9.50
N THR A 126 8.97 9.51 -10.72
CA THR A 126 8.57 8.21 -11.27
C THR A 126 9.72 7.71 -12.13
N VAL A 127 10.16 6.48 -11.91
CA VAL A 127 11.28 5.84 -12.60
C VAL A 127 10.82 4.56 -13.27
N GLU A 128 11.50 4.15 -14.34
CA GLU A 128 11.06 3.00 -15.14
C GLU A 128 11.77 1.70 -14.76
N THR A 129 12.92 1.80 -14.11
CA THR A 129 13.74 0.64 -13.76
C THR A 129 14.06 0.58 -12.27
N LEU A 130 14.35 -0.64 -11.78
CA LEU A 130 14.78 -0.85 -10.39
C LEU A 130 16.12 -0.16 -10.07
N ASP A 131 16.99 -0.04 -11.06
CA ASP A 131 18.30 0.59 -10.88
C ASP A 131 18.19 2.07 -10.55
N GLU A 132 17.23 2.78 -11.14
CA GLU A 132 17.00 4.20 -10.90
C GLU A 132 16.45 4.49 -9.50
N LEU A 133 15.88 3.49 -8.82
CA LEU A 133 15.38 3.65 -7.45
C LEU A 133 16.50 3.88 -6.43
N VAL A 134 17.69 3.36 -6.69
CA VAL A 134 18.80 3.34 -5.70
C VAL A 134 19.27 4.73 -5.29
N ASP A 135 19.11 5.72 -6.15
CA ASP A 135 19.57 7.08 -5.88
C ASP A 135 18.62 7.93 -5.01
N ALA A 136 17.47 7.40 -4.67
CA ALA A 136 16.50 8.03 -3.78
C ALA A 136 16.78 7.72 -2.30
N ASP A 137 16.29 8.59 -1.40
CA ASP A 137 16.30 8.33 0.03
C ASP A 137 15.25 7.27 0.39
N VAL A 138 14.13 7.29 -0.33
CA VAL A 138 13.05 6.30 -0.23
C VAL A 138 12.69 5.78 -1.62
N ALA A 139 12.69 4.47 -1.78
CA ALA A 139 12.16 3.77 -2.94
C ALA A 139 10.81 3.14 -2.61
N VAL A 140 9.83 3.32 -3.49
CA VAL A 140 8.49 2.73 -3.36
C VAL A 140 8.21 1.82 -4.53
N ILE A 141 7.80 0.59 -4.24
CA ILE A 141 7.39 -0.41 -5.22
C ILE A 141 6.05 -1.00 -4.81
N VAL A 142 5.07 -1.00 -5.72
CA VAL A 142 3.84 -1.77 -5.56
C VAL A 142 4.04 -3.10 -6.28
N ASN A 143 3.90 -4.22 -5.56
CA ASN A 143 4.28 -5.55 -6.06
C ASN A 143 3.33 -6.65 -5.57
N PRO A 144 2.43 -7.18 -6.39
CA PRO A 144 2.17 -6.83 -7.80
C PRO A 144 1.72 -5.37 -7.99
N ASN A 145 2.15 -4.75 -9.09
CA ASN A 145 1.84 -3.34 -9.33
C ASN A 145 0.36 -3.11 -9.68
N ASN A 146 -0.17 -2.03 -9.21
CA ASN A 146 -1.47 -1.51 -9.61
C ASN A 146 -1.24 -0.26 -10.51
N PRO A 147 -1.66 -0.25 -11.81
CA PRO A 147 -2.74 -1.09 -12.36
C PRO A 147 -2.31 -2.27 -13.25
N ASP A 148 -1.05 -2.39 -13.63
CA ASP A 148 -0.60 -3.25 -14.73
C ASP A 148 -0.28 -4.71 -14.31
N GLY A 149 -0.28 -4.98 -13.00
CA GLY A 149 0.01 -6.32 -12.48
C GLY A 149 1.48 -6.74 -12.59
N ARG A 150 2.39 -5.84 -12.96
CA ARG A 150 3.83 -6.14 -13.03
C ARG A 150 4.32 -6.68 -11.69
N LEU A 151 5.14 -7.72 -11.75
CA LEU A 151 5.71 -8.40 -10.60
C LEU A 151 7.24 -8.39 -10.69
N ALA A 152 7.89 -7.69 -9.77
CA ALA A 152 9.32 -7.81 -9.58
C ALA A 152 9.64 -9.10 -8.80
N SER A 153 10.69 -9.77 -9.19
CA SER A 153 11.11 -11.03 -8.56
C SER A 153 11.74 -10.81 -7.18
N ALA A 154 11.69 -11.82 -6.32
CA ALA A 154 12.35 -11.78 -5.03
C ALA A 154 13.87 -11.54 -5.15
N GLN A 155 14.51 -12.05 -6.19
CA GLN A 155 15.94 -11.84 -6.44
C GLN A 155 16.24 -10.37 -6.74
N GLU A 156 15.45 -9.73 -7.60
CA GLU A 156 15.60 -8.31 -7.95
C GLU A 156 15.39 -7.42 -6.73
N LEU A 157 14.31 -7.69 -5.96
CA LEU A 157 14.00 -6.92 -4.75
C LEU A 157 15.04 -7.11 -3.65
N THR A 158 15.61 -8.31 -3.51
CA THR A 158 16.73 -8.59 -2.60
C THR A 158 17.97 -7.78 -2.97
N ALA A 159 18.31 -7.74 -4.26
CA ALA A 159 19.45 -6.97 -4.75
C ALA A 159 19.25 -5.47 -4.51
N LEU A 160 18.05 -4.97 -4.79
CA LEU A 160 17.69 -3.56 -4.53
C LEU A 160 17.75 -3.23 -3.04
N ALA A 161 17.17 -4.07 -2.16
CA ALA A 161 17.17 -3.88 -0.71
C ALA A 161 18.60 -3.73 -0.16
N ARG A 162 19.53 -4.58 -0.61
CA ARG A 162 20.95 -4.50 -0.22
C ARG A 162 21.59 -3.18 -0.66
N ARG A 163 21.33 -2.75 -1.88
CA ARG A 163 21.87 -1.48 -2.42
C ARG A 163 21.32 -0.27 -1.65
N MET A 164 20.01 -0.26 -1.36
CA MET A 164 19.36 0.79 -0.56
C MET A 164 19.93 0.81 0.85
N ALA A 165 20.06 -0.34 1.52
CA ALA A 165 20.60 -0.45 2.87
C ALA A 165 22.04 0.10 2.98
N GLN A 166 22.91 -0.13 1.98
CA GLN A 166 24.28 0.39 1.93
C GLN A 166 24.34 1.93 1.95
N ARG A 167 23.27 2.58 1.52
CA ARG A 167 23.14 4.04 1.47
C ARG A 167 22.31 4.60 2.63
N GLY A 168 21.80 3.75 3.52
CA GLY A 168 20.88 4.14 4.57
C GLY A 168 19.48 4.52 4.06
N GLY A 169 19.14 4.09 2.84
CA GLY A 169 17.84 4.35 2.21
C GLY A 169 16.75 3.39 2.71
N LEU A 170 15.49 3.77 2.50
CA LEU A 170 14.30 2.97 2.80
C LEU A 170 13.72 2.37 1.52
N LEU A 171 13.41 1.08 1.53
CA LEU A 171 12.64 0.38 0.51
C LEU A 171 11.26 0.03 1.07
N ALA A 172 10.21 0.67 0.56
CA ALA A 172 8.82 0.38 0.88
C ALA A 172 8.21 -0.47 -0.25
N ILE A 173 7.78 -1.69 0.07
CA ILE A 173 7.17 -2.63 -0.87
C ILE A 173 5.71 -2.81 -0.48
N ASP A 174 4.81 -2.42 -1.37
CA ASP A 174 3.37 -2.60 -1.19
C ASP A 174 2.91 -3.91 -1.81
N GLU A 175 2.62 -4.87 -0.96
CA GLU A 175 2.10 -6.18 -1.31
C GLU A 175 0.56 -6.28 -1.11
N SER A 176 -0.19 -5.19 -1.32
CA SER A 176 -1.65 -5.19 -1.15
C SER A 176 -2.39 -6.20 -2.02
N PHE A 177 -1.80 -6.61 -3.14
CA PHE A 177 -2.36 -7.62 -4.05
C PHE A 177 -1.67 -8.99 -3.96
N MET A 178 -0.72 -9.16 -3.05
CA MET A 178 0.12 -10.35 -2.98
C MET A 178 -0.64 -11.62 -2.53
N ASP A 179 -1.80 -11.47 -1.88
CA ASP A 179 -2.61 -12.63 -1.48
C ASP A 179 -3.14 -13.45 -2.66
N PHE A 180 -3.18 -12.86 -3.88
CA PHE A 180 -3.48 -13.60 -5.11
C PHE A 180 -2.31 -14.43 -5.64
N THR A 181 -1.07 -14.13 -5.21
CA THR A 181 0.16 -14.82 -5.63
C THR A 181 1.16 -14.94 -4.47
N PRO A 182 0.76 -15.56 -3.33
CA PRO A 182 1.51 -15.47 -2.07
C PRO A 182 2.90 -16.08 -2.11
N GLN A 183 3.19 -16.94 -3.10
CA GLN A 183 4.50 -17.55 -3.31
C GLN A 183 5.56 -16.54 -3.78
N HIS A 184 5.16 -15.33 -4.20
CA HIS A 184 6.06 -14.25 -4.62
C HIS A 184 6.27 -13.19 -3.56
N SER A 185 5.68 -13.36 -2.37
CA SER A 185 5.87 -12.43 -1.25
C SER A 185 7.33 -12.36 -0.84
N VAL A 186 7.77 -11.15 -0.54
CA VAL A 186 9.12 -10.86 -0.05
C VAL A 186 9.12 -10.35 1.38
N VAL A 187 8.13 -10.76 2.15
CA VAL A 187 8.00 -10.35 3.56
C VAL A 187 9.23 -10.70 4.40
N ASP A 188 9.97 -11.74 4.05
CA ASP A 188 11.25 -12.12 4.66
C ASP A 188 12.37 -11.09 4.47
N LEU A 189 12.28 -10.23 3.46
CA LEU A 189 13.21 -9.11 3.28
C LEU A 189 13.13 -8.08 4.40
N THR A 190 12.04 -8.04 5.16
CA THR A 190 11.90 -7.16 6.33
C THR A 190 12.92 -7.45 7.43
N ALA A 191 13.57 -8.62 7.41
CA ALA A 191 14.73 -8.91 8.25
C ALA A 191 15.96 -8.06 7.90
N GLN A 192 15.98 -7.41 6.73
CA GLN A 192 17.02 -6.47 6.34
C GLN A 192 16.67 -5.06 6.82
N ALA A 193 17.67 -4.34 7.32
CA ALA A 193 17.48 -2.94 7.72
C ALA A 193 17.00 -2.09 6.54
N GLY A 194 16.07 -1.18 6.80
CA GLY A 194 15.54 -0.26 5.80
C GLY A 194 14.55 -0.88 4.80
N VAL A 195 13.94 -2.01 5.12
CA VAL A 195 12.86 -2.61 4.31
C VAL A 195 11.55 -2.61 5.10
N ILE A 196 10.48 -2.13 4.45
CA ILE A 196 9.10 -2.21 4.96
C ILE A 196 8.25 -2.91 3.90
N VAL A 197 7.43 -3.87 4.33
CA VAL A 197 6.42 -4.53 3.49
C VAL A 197 5.03 -4.19 4.01
N LEU A 198 4.18 -3.68 3.14
CA LEU A 198 2.78 -3.35 3.44
C LEU A 198 1.87 -4.46 2.92
N ARG A 199 0.92 -4.89 3.75
CA ARG A 199 -0.08 -5.92 3.41
C ARG A 199 -1.48 -5.35 3.63
N SER A 200 -2.47 -5.89 2.92
CA SER A 200 -3.86 -5.40 2.99
C SER A 200 -4.86 -6.55 2.96
N PHE A 201 -5.84 -6.52 3.86
CA PHE A 201 -7.01 -7.42 3.77
C PHE A 201 -8.03 -6.95 2.73
N GLY A 202 -8.06 -5.67 2.39
CA GLY A 202 -9.13 -5.04 1.63
C GLY A 202 -9.10 -5.29 0.11
N LYS A 203 -8.30 -6.25 -0.37
CA LYS A 203 -8.21 -6.58 -1.79
C LYS A 203 -8.64 -8.02 -2.08
N ALA A 204 -8.09 -8.98 -1.36
CA ALA A 204 -8.36 -10.40 -1.58
C ALA A 204 -9.56 -10.91 -0.75
N TYR A 205 -9.88 -10.26 0.36
CA TYR A 205 -10.89 -10.68 1.34
C TYR A 205 -12.07 -9.73 1.43
#